data_cdb9177b31531db95be3b6cbf4530739
#
_entry.id   cdb9177b31531db95be3b6cbf4530739
#
_cell.length_a   1.000
_cell.length_b   1.000
_cell.length_c   1.000
_cell.angle_alpha   90.00
_cell.angle_beta   90.00
_cell.angle_gamma   90.00
#
_symmetry.space_group_name_H-M   'P 1'
#
loop_
_entity.id
_entity.type
_entity.pdbx_description
1 polymer ?
#
loop_
_entity_poly.entity_id
_entity_poly.type
_entity_poly.pdbx_seq_one_letter_code
_entity_poly.pdbx_strand_id
1 'polypeptide(L)'
;ILFSSAMTVPDVAACIEAVDILSESSELVDRLWDNARYFKTEMQRLGFDIGHSQTPITPVMLGEERLAQQFSRRLYEEGVFGTAITFPTVPRGLARIRVMISAAHSAEDLNAGLAVFSQVGRELGVIA
;
A
#
# COMPACT_ATOMS: atom_id res chain seq x y z
N ILE A 1 12.50 28.85 9.37
CA ILE A 1 12.56 27.39 9.50
C ILE A 1 12.39 27.07 10.98
N LEU A 2 11.24 26.46 11.32
CA LEU A 2 10.90 26.20 12.72
C LEU A 2 11.60 24.94 13.26
N PHE A 3 11.82 23.95 12.39
CA PHE A 3 12.53 22.71 12.69
C PHE A 3 13.60 22.48 11.63
N SER A 4 14.84 22.50 12.05
CA SER A 4 15.99 22.29 11.19
C SER A 4 16.98 21.42 11.96
N SER A 5 16.95 20.12 11.71
CA SER A 5 17.93 19.16 12.19
C SER A 5 18.84 18.74 11.04
N ALA A 6 20.14 18.76 11.24
CA ALA A 6 21.05 18.17 10.28
C ALA A 6 20.85 16.65 10.27
N MET A 7 20.86 16.04 9.08
CA MET A 7 20.90 14.57 8.95
C MET A 7 22.18 14.05 9.58
N THR A 8 22.12 12.87 10.17
CA THR A 8 23.31 12.20 10.69
C THR A 8 24.21 11.72 9.54
N VAL A 9 25.50 11.61 9.76
CA VAL A 9 26.44 11.14 8.72
C VAL A 9 26.07 9.74 8.21
N PRO A 10 25.68 8.76 9.05
CA PRO A 10 25.22 7.47 8.56
C PRO A 10 23.98 7.56 7.68
N ASP A 11 23.01 8.40 8.02
CA ASP A 11 21.80 8.58 7.21
C ASP A 11 22.13 9.16 5.83
N VAL A 12 23.02 10.13 5.77
CA VAL A 12 23.48 10.71 4.49
C VAL A 12 24.19 9.67 3.65
N ALA A 13 25.09 8.86 4.24
CA ALA A 13 25.80 7.81 3.55
C ALA A 13 24.82 6.75 2.99
N ALA A 14 23.84 6.33 3.78
CA ALA A 14 22.81 5.39 3.33
C ALA A 14 21.95 5.95 2.18
N CYS A 15 21.61 7.24 2.21
CA CYS A 15 20.87 7.89 1.13
C CYS A 15 21.70 7.95 -0.17
N ILE A 16 23.00 8.27 -0.08
CA ILE A 16 23.90 8.29 -1.24
C ILE A 16 23.96 6.89 -1.86
N GLU A 17 24.25 5.86 -1.06
CA GLU A 17 24.31 4.46 -1.53
C GLU A 17 23.01 4.01 -2.17
N ALA A 18 21.86 4.36 -1.59
CA ALA A 18 20.56 4.02 -2.18
C ALA A 18 20.34 4.67 -3.55
N VAL A 19 20.78 5.92 -3.74
CA VAL A 19 20.73 6.60 -5.04
C VAL A 19 21.68 5.97 -6.04
N ASP A 20 22.89 5.60 -5.63
CA ASP A 20 23.87 4.95 -6.49
C ASP A 20 23.35 3.59 -6.99
N ILE A 21 22.82 2.74 -6.10
CA ILE A 21 22.19 1.46 -6.45
C ILE A 21 21.06 1.66 -7.49
N LEU A 22 20.17 2.63 -7.28
CA LEU A 22 19.07 2.91 -8.21
C LEU A 22 19.54 3.52 -9.53
N SER A 23 20.70 4.17 -9.56
CA SER A 23 21.31 4.73 -10.78
C SER A 23 22.04 3.68 -11.62
N GLU A 24 22.53 2.62 -10.99
CA GLU A 24 23.26 1.53 -11.65
C GLU A 24 22.31 0.51 -12.31
N SER A 25 21.10 0.32 -11.75
CA SER A 25 20.16 -0.69 -12.25
C SER A 25 18.71 -0.28 -12.04
N SER A 26 17.86 -0.54 -13.05
CA SER A 26 16.40 -0.39 -12.94
C SER A 26 15.70 -1.62 -12.34
N GLU A 27 16.42 -2.70 -12.06
CA GLU A 27 15.83 -4.00 -11.68
C GLU A 27 14.84 -3.89 -10.50
N LEU A 28 15.20 -3.16 -9.45
CA LEU A 28 14.31 -2.97 -8.28
C LEU A 28 13.07 -2.17 -8.64
N VAL A 29 13.21 -1.16 -9.49
CA VAL A 29 12.10 -0.33 -9.95
C VAL A 29 11.17 -1.15 -10.86
N ASP A 30 11.72 -1.92 -11.77
CA ASP A 30 10.95 -2.78 -12.68
C ASP A 30 10.17 -3.83 -11.88
N ARG A 31 10.83 -4.50 -10.92
CA ARG A 31 10.20 -5.46 -10.02
C ARG A 31 9.10 -4.83 -9.16
N LEU A 32 9.31 -3.61 -8.66
CA LEU A 32 8.26 -2.86 -7.96
C LEU A 32 7.03 -2.65 -8.83
N TRP A 33 7.22 -2.25 -10.09
CA TRP A 33 6.12 -2.02 -11.03
C TRP A 33 5.41 -3.31 -11.42
N ASP A 34 6.15 -4.42 -11.61
CA ASP A 34 5.55 -5.74 -11.88
C ASP A 34 4.67 -6.19 -10.71
N ASN A 35 5.18 -6.12 -9.49
CA ASN A 35 4.45 -6.42 -8.28
C ASN A 35 3.19 -5.55 -8.14
N ALA A 36 3.33 -4.24 -8.38
CA ALA A 36 2.20 -3.31 -8.28
C ALA A 36 1.13 -3.56 -9.34
N ARG A 37 1.51 -3.83 -10.59
CA ARG A 37 0.57 -4.18 -11.67
C ARG A 37 -0.18 -5.47 -11.36
N TYR A 38 0.55 -6.49 -10.92
CA TYR A 38 -0.04 -7.76 -10.51
C TYR A 38 -1.08 -7.56 -9.39
N PHE A 39 -0.68 -6.92 -8.31
CA PHE A 39 -1.54 -6.69 -7.16
C PHE A 39 -2.80 -5.89 -7.53
N LYS A 40 -2.67 -4.81 -8.30
CA LYS A 40 -3.80 -4.00 -8.76
C LYS A 40 -4.78 -4.79 -9.61
N THR A 41 -4.28 -5.57 -10.56
CA THR A 41 -5.10 -6.41 -11.44
C THR A 41 -5.92 -7.42 -10.63
N GLU A 42 -5.28 -8.09 -9.66
CA GLU A 42 -5.97 -9.05 -8.82
C GLU A 42 -6.98 -8.40 -7.87
N MET A 43 -6.67 -7.23 -7.30
CA MET A 43 -7.62 -6.48 -6.47
C MET A 43 -8.88 -6.09 -7.27
N GLN A 44 -8.71 -5.63 -8.51
CA GLN A 44 -9.86 -5.32 -9.38
C GLN A 44 -10.66 -6.59 -9.73
N ARG A 45 -9.97 -7.71 -9.99
CA ARG A 45 -10.62 -9.00 -10.25
C ARG A 45 -11.43 -9.51 -9.05
N LEU A 46 -10.97 -9.24 -7.84
CA LEU A 46 -11.70 -9.54 -6.60
C LEU A 46 -12.91 -8.61 -6.37
N GLY A 47 -13.05 -7.54 -7.12
CA GLY A 47 -14.18 -6.61 -7.04
C GLY A 47 -13.91 -5.35 -6.21
N PHE A 48 -12.68 -5.09 -5.80
CA PHE A 48 -12.34 -3.87 -5.07
C PHE A 48 -12.26 -2.65 -5.99
N ASP A 49 -12.80 -1.53 -5.53
CA ASP A 49 -12.52 -0.21 -6.12
C ASP A 49 -11.15 0.28 -5.64
N ILE A 50 -10.21 0.37 -6.57
CA ILE A 50 -8.85 0.85 -6.31
C ILE A 50 -8.60 2.28 -6.81
N GLY A 51 -9.66 3.00 -7.19
CA GLY A 51 -9.57 4.36 -7.72
C GLY A 51 -8.65 4.47 -8.96
N HIS A 52 -8.06 5.63 -9.15
CA HIS A 52 -7.16 5.93 -10.28
C HIS A 52 -5.72 6.19 -9.77
N SER A 53 -4.99 5.15 -9.39
CA SER A 53 -3.60 5.30 -8.97
C SER A 53 -2.62 5.01 -10.11
N GLN A 54 -1.78 5.99 -10.43
CA GLN A 54 -0.68 5.89 -11.41
C GLN A 54 0.67 5.59 -10.75
N THR A 55 0.68 5.18 -9.49
CA THR A 55 1.89 4.87 -8.71
C THR A 55 1.84 3.44 -8.18
N PRO A 56 2.91 2.88 -7.62
CA PRO A 56 2.88 1.59 -6.94
C PRO A 56 1.97 1.55 -5.70
N ILE A 57 1.51 2.69 -5.19
CA ILE A 57 0.52 2.74 -4.11
C ILE A 57 -0.86 2.35 -4.66
N THR A 58 -1.52 1.42 -4.00
CA THR A 58 -2.88 0.98 -4.34
C THR A 58 -3.85 1.46 -3.26
N PRO A 59 -4.71 2.45 -3.54
CA PRO A 59 -5.79 2.79 -2.63
C PRO A 59 -6.92 1.76 -2.77
N VAL A 60 -7.50 1.30 -1.67
CA VAL A 60 -8.73 0.51 -1.65
C VAL A 60 -9.82 1.40 -1.11
N MET A 61 -10.73 1.83 -1.99
CA MET A 61 -11.75 2.82 -1.69
C MET A 61 -12.89 2.19 -0.87
N LEU A 62 -13.13 2.71 0.32
CA LEU A 62 -14.16 2.21 1.24
C LEU A 62 -15.24 3.25 1.54
N GLY A 63 -14.96 4.53 1.30
CA GLY A 63 -15.88 5.64 1.49
C GLY A 63 -16.07 6.04 2.95
N GLU A 64 -16.57 5.14 3.79
CA GLU A 64 -16.90 5.40 5.19
C GLU A 64 -15.67 5.23 6.10
N GLU A 65 -15.46 6.19 7.01
CA GLU A 65 -14.31 6.21 7.93
C GLU A 65 -14.30 5.01 8.89
N ARG A 66 -15.47 4.70 9.46
CA ARG A 66 -15.62 3.58 10.39
C ARG A 66 -15.31 2.25 9.72
N LEU A 67 -15.79 2.06 8.50
CA LEU A 67 -15.51 0.87 7.69
C LEU A 67 -14.01 0.76 7.41
N ALA A 68 -13.35 1.86 7.02
CA ALA A 68 -11.91 1.86 6.75
C ALA A 68 -11.09 1.49 8.00
N GLN A 69 -11.45 2.00 9.17
CA GLN A 69 -10.80 1.65 10.43
C GLN A 69 -11.01 0.18 10.81
N GLN A 70 -12.23 -0.32 10.64
CA GLN A 70 -12.56 -1.72 10.90
C GLN A 70 -11.82 -2.65 9.95
N PHE A 71 -11.78 -2.30 8.66
CA PHE A 71 -11.08 -3.05 7.62
C PHE A 71 -9.57 -3.13 7.93
N SER A 72 -8.94 -2.00 8.26
CA SER A 72 -7.52 -1.94 8.63
C SER A 72 -7.21 -2.81 9.85
N ARG A 73 -8.08 -2.80 10.87
CA ARG A 73 -7.93 -3.65 12.05
C ARG A 73 -8.00 -5.14 11.69
N ARG A 74 -9.00 -5.52 10.89
CA ARG A 74 -9.16 -6.92 10.46
C ARG A 74 -7.99 -7.40 9.62
N LEU A 75 -7.48 -6.57 8.71
CA LEU A 75 -6.25 -6.89 7.97
C LEU A 75 -5.08 -7.15 8.91
N TYR A 76 -4.91 -6.32 9.94
CA TYR A 76 -3.81 -6.46 10.90
C TYR A 76 -3.94 -7.75 11.72
N GLU A 77 -5.14 -8.12 12.15
CA GLU A 77 -5.41 -9.37 12.87
C GLU A 77 -5.09 -10.61 12.03
N GLU A 78 -5.22 -10.52 10.71
CA GLU A 78 -4.88 -11.56 9.74
C GLU A 78 -3.42 -11.45 9.21
N GLY A 79 -2.60 -10.60 9.82
CA GLY A 79 -1.18 -10.47 9.50
C GLY A 79 -0.84 -9.54 8.33
N VAL A 80 -1.78 -8.75 7.84
CA VAL A 80 -1.56 -7.77 6.76
C VAL A 80 -1.62 -6.35 7.29
N PHE A 81 -0.54 -5.59 7.08
CA PHE A 81 -0.49 -4.19 7.48
C PHE A 81 -1.02 -3.27 6.37
N GLY A 82 -2.22 -2.75 6.54
CA GLY A 82 -2.86 -1.78 5.65
C GLY A 82 -3.38 -0.56 6.43
N THR A 83 -2.89 0.64 6.09
CA THR A 83 -3.22 1.87 6.82
C THR A 83 -4.54 2.47 6.34
N ALA A 84 -5.49 2.65 7.25
CA ALA A 84 -6.69 3.43 6.97
C ALA A 84 -6.35 4.93 6.87
N ILE A 85 -6.72 5.57 5.77
CA ILE A 85 -6.61 7.01 5.54
C ILE A 85 -8.03 7.59 5.56
N THR A 86 -8.27 8.48 6.54
CA THR A 86 -9.59 9.06 6.80
C THR A 86 -9.52 10.58 6.90
N PHE A 87 -10.64 11.25 7.13
CA PHE A 87 -10.65 12.68 7.45
C PHE A 87 -9.75 12.95 8.70
N PRO A 88 -8.97 14.05 8.73
CA PRO A 88 -8.92 15.15 7.78
C PRO A 88 -7.92 14.96 6.62
N THR A 89 -7.19 13.84 6.56
CA THR A 89 -6.17 13.58 5.52
C THR A 89 -6.80 13.45 4.13
N VAL A 90 -8.02 12.92 4.07
CA VAL A 90 -8.85 12.87 2.87
C VAL A 90 -10.22 13.46 3.17
N PRO A 91 -10.97 13.96 2.17
CA PRO A 91 -12.34 14.43 2.37
C PRO A 91 -13.24 13.34 2.94
N ARG A 92 -14.31 13.76 3.66
CA ARG A 92 -15.35 12.83 4.15
C ARG A 92 -15.98 12.06 2.99
N GLY A 93 -16.26 10.78 3.20
CA GLY A 93 -16.79 9.90 2.16
C GLY A 93 -15.73 9.34 1.20
N LEU A 94 -14.46 9.66 1.39
CA LEU A 94 -13.34 9.17 0.58
C LEU A 94 -12.30 8.39 1.40
N ALA A 95 -12.73 7.80 2.51
CA ALA A 95 -11.87 6.94 3.32
C ALA A 95 -11.41 5.70 2.54
N ARG A 96 -10.19 5.29 2.76
CA ARG A 96 -9.54 4.22 2.00
C ARG A 96 -8.49 3.50 2.82
N ILE A 97 -8.12 2.28 2.40
CA ILE A 97 -6.87 1.65 2.83
C ILE A 97 -5.77 2.03 1.84
N ARG A 98 -4.62 2.46 2.35
CA ARG A 98 -3.43 2.68 1.53
C ARG A 98 -2.55 1.43 1.59
N VAL A 99 -2.44 0.75 0.45
CA VAL A 99 -1.54 -0.40 0.29
C VAL A 99 -0.27 0.07 -0.41
N MET A 100 0.87 -0.23 0.19
CA MET A 100 2.19 0.12 -0.34
C MET A 100 2.89 -1.16 -0.78
N ILE A 101 3.04 -1.34 -2.08
CA ILE A 101 3.77 -2.46 -2.65
C ILE A 101 5.27 -2.16 -2.65
N SER A 102 6.08 -3.19 -2.48
CA SER A 102 7.54 -3.13 -2.47
C SER A 102 8.14 -4.10 -3.48
N ALA A 103 9.32 -3.77 -3.98
CA ALA A 103 10.15 -4.70 -4.76
C ALA A 103 10.60 -5.92 -3.94
N ALA A 104 10.60 -5.80 -2.60
CA ALA A 104 10.97 -6.89 -1.70
C ALA A 104 9.87 -7.94 -1.52
N HIS A 105 8.60 -7.63 -1.85
CA HIS A 105 7.54 -8.62 -1.77
C HIS A 105 7.76 -9.74 -2.78
N SER A 106 7.66 -10.98 -2.32
CA SER A 106 7.60 -12.17 -3.16
C SER A 106 6.20 -12.37 -3.76
N ALA A 107 6.07 -13.28 -4.72
CA ALA A 107 4.78 -13.67 -5.26
C ALA A 107 3.89 -14.32 -4.17
N GLU A 108 4.49 -15.07 -3.26
CA GLU A 108 3.82 -15.69 -2.12
C GLU A 108 3.25 -14.63 -1.16
N ASP A 109 4.02 -13.59 -0.85
CA ASP A 109 3.58 -12.48 0.00
C ASP A 109 2.38 -11.75 -0.63
N LEU A 110 2.45 -11.46 -1.93
CA LEU A 110 1.36 -10.79 -2.64
C LEU A 110 0.10 -11.65 -2.67
N ASN A 111 0.23 -12.95 -2.93
CA ASN A 111 -0.90 -13.87 -2.95
C ASN A 111 -1.51 -14.05 -1.56
N ALA A 112 -0.69 -14.16 -0.51
CA ALA A 112 -1.17 -14.21 0.86
C ALA A 112 -1.94 -12.93 1.23
N GLY A 113 -1.38 -11.76 0.88
CA GLY A 113 -2.06 -10.49 1.08
C GLY A 113 -3.41 -10.41 0.35
N LEU A 114 -3.46 -10.80 -0.93
CA LEU A 114 -4.69 -10.83 -1.72
C LEU A 114 -5.76 -11.76 -1.12
N ALA A 115 -5.35 -12.92 -0.61
CA ALA A 115 -6.27 -13.85 0.07
C ALA A 115 -6.90 -13.21 1.32
N VAL A 116 -6.09 -12.53 2.14
CA VAL A 116 -6.58 -11.81 3.32
C VAL A 116 -7.50 -10.65 2.93
N PHE A 117 -7.15 -9.85 1.92
CA PHE A 117 -8.04 -8.80 1.41
C PHE A 117 -9.39 -9.37 0.95
N SER A 118 -9.38 -10.49 0.23
CA SER A 118 -10.60 -11.17 -0.22
C SER A 118 -11.46 -11.64 0.95
N GLN A 119 -10.85 -12.26 1.96
CA GLN A 119 -11.53 -12.72 3.17
C GLN A 119 -12.20 -11.55 3.91
N VAL A 120 -11.42 -10.54 4.24
CA VAL A 120 -11.90 -9.37 5.00
C VAL A 120 -12.90 -8.55 4.18
N GLY A 121 -12.71 -8.47 2.87
CA GLY A 121 -13.63 -7.78 1.97
C GLY A 121 -15.03 -8.39 1.96
N ARG A 122 -15.11 -9.73 1.94
CA ARG A 122 -16.39 -10.46 2.04
C ARG A 122 -16.99 -10.36 3.43
N GLU A 123 -16.18 -10.54 4.49
CA GLU A 123 -16.62 -10.45 5.87
C GLU A 123 -17.31 -9.11 6.17
N LEU A 124 -16.77 -8.02 5.63
CA LEU A 124 -17.29 -6.67 5.84
C LEU A 124 -18.25 -6.18 4.75
N GLY A 125 -18.60 -7.03 3.79
CA GLY A 125 -19.56 -6.71 2.71
C GLY A 125 -19.06 -5.66 1.72
N VAL A 126 -17.75 -5.53 1.55
CA VAL A 126 -17.10 -4.61 0.58
C VAL A 126 -17.11 -5.22 -0.82
N ILE A 127 -16.95 -6.52 -0.90
CA ILE A 127 -17.02 -7.31 -2.13
C ILE A 127 -17.97 -8.50 -1.95
N ALA A 128 -18.42 -9.10 -3.06
CA ALA A 128 -19.31 -10.27 -3.06
C ALA A 128 -18.57 -11.58 -2.70
#